data_41edda63d537f5e6c17031df9e83f3fb
#
_entry.id   41edda63d537f5e6c17031df9e83f3fb
#
_cell.length_a   1.000
_cell.length_b   1.000
_cell.length_c   1.000
_cell.angle_alpha   90.00
_cell.angle_beta   90.00
_cell.angle_gamma   90.00
#
_symmetry.space_group_name_H-M   'P 1'
#
loop_
_entity.id
_entity.type
_entity.pdbx_description
1 polymer ?
#
loop_
_entity_poly.entity_id
_entity_poly.type
_entity_poly.pdbx_seq_one_letter_code
_entity_poly.pdbx_strand_id
1 'polypeptide(L)'
;MKLELRGITKAFGPLVANDRIDLTVEPGQIHALLGENGAGKSTLMNVLYGLYQPDAGQILIDDEPVAFSGPGDAVAAGIGMVHQHFMLVPVFTVAESVALGYEPVGPLGIIDAGAAAVKVTEISRRFGFDVDPNALIEDLPVGVQQRVEIIKALARDAKVLILDEPTAVLTPQETDELIAIMRELKAAGTSIVFITHKLREIREVADTITVIRRGRVVGTAEPTASAAELAGLMVGHDVSLTVDKPPAEAGPEALTLSGVSFIEDGTVLLDDVDLHVRAGEILAIAGVQGNGQTELSEVILGLCPPTTGSIAFDGHDVTRHGVRRRLRSGLGFVPEDRSTDGMIAELSVAENMVLDRYDDPALGRGPSLSPTRVREAAHRMCEEFDVRVTDVGDAISTLSGGNQQKAILARELSRPLKVLVASQPTRGLDVGSIEFVHQRIVAERDTGTAVVIISSELDEIYALADRIAVMYRGRIVGTVPADTARDALGLMMAGAPAEQALDPQEQPR
;
A
#
# COMPACT_ATOMS: atom_id res chain seq x y z
N MET A 1 -28.06 13.81 -5.23
CA MET A 1 -28.24 12.70 -6.18
C MET A 1 -28.16 11.42 -5.39
N LYS A 2 -29.23 10.62 -5.37
CA LYS A 2 -29.25 9.28 -4.78
C LYS A 2 -28.73 8.30 -5.82
N LEU A 3 -27.81 7.41 -5.41
CA LEU A 3 -27.30 6.36 -6.27
C LEU A 3 -27.65 5.00 -5.66
N GLU A 4 -28.18 4.09 -6.47
CA GLU A 4 -28.55 2.76 -6.00
C GLU A 4 -28.12 1.68 -6.99
N LEU A 5 -27.50 0.63 -6.47
CA LEU A 5 -27.17 -0.58 -7.18
C LEU A 5 -28.10 -1.68 -6.67
N ARG A 6 -28.82 -2.35 -7.56
CA ARG A 6 -29.76 -3.44 -7.20
C ARG A 6 -29.37 -4.73 -7.88
N GLY A 7 -28.96 -5.73 -7.08
CA GLY A 7 -28.66 -7.07 -7.54
C GLY A 7 -27.52 -7.16 -8.55
N ILE A 8 -26.55 -6.25 -8.49
CA ILE A 8 -25.44 -6.21 -9.46
C ILE A 8 -24.64 -7.51 -9.41
N THR A 9 -24.58 -8.16 -10.55
CA THR A 9 -23.79 -9.39 -10.76
C THR A 9 -22.82 -9.17 -11.90
N LYS A 10 -21.54 -9.53 -11.68
CA LYS A 10 -20.49 -9.51 -12.70
C LYS A 10 -19.60 -10.73 -12.58
N ALA A 11 -19.44 -11.45 -13.70
CA ALA A 11 -18.60 -12.64 -13.79
C ALA A 11 -17.53 -12.49 -14.89
N PHE A 12 -16.38 -13.13 -14.69
CA PHE A 12 -15.31 -13.26 -15.65
C PHE A 12 -15.01 -14.77 -15.82
N GLY A 13 -15.63 -15.37 -16.84
CA GLY A 13 -15.58 -16.81 -17.01
C GLY A 13 -16.20 -17.53 -15.78
N PRO A 14 -15.46 -18.44 -15.11
CA PRO A 14 -15.98 -19.15 -13.94
C PRO A 14 -15.95 -18.29 -12.65
N LEU A 15 -15.25 -17.15 -12.64
CA LEU A 15 -15.13 -16.28 -11.48
C LEU A 15 -16.29 -15.29 -11.42
N VAL A 16 -17.12 -15.38 -10.39
CA VAL A 16 -18.14 -14.39 -10.08
C VAL A 16 -17.51 -13.33 -9.15
N ALA A 17 -17.15 -12.19 -9.72
CA ALA A 17 -16.51 -11.10 -8.98
C ALA A 17 -17.49 -10.27 -8.14
N ASN A 18 -18.76 -10.13 -8.59
CA ASN A 18 -19.85 -9.56 -7.83
C ASN A 18 -21.08 -10.47 -8.00
N ASP A 19 -21.73 -10.81 -6.89
CA ASP A 19 -22.90 -11.68 -6.85
C ASP A 19 -24.04 -10.99 -6.11
N ARG A 20 -24.97 -10.43 -6.87
CA ARG A 20 -26.19 -9.75 -6.41
C ARG A 20 -25.91 -8.67 -5.36
N ILE A 21 -24.98 -7.76 -5.68
CA ILE A 21 -24.64 -6.64 -4.79
C ILE A 21 -25.75 -5.60 -4.80
N ASP A 22 -26.22 -5.27 -3.60
CA ASP A 22 -27.09 -4.13 -3.32
C ASP A 22 -26.28 -3.06 -2.58
N LEU A 23 -26.34 -1.81 -3.04
CA LEU A 23 -25.65 -0.66 -2.42
C LEU A 23 -26.49 0.59 -2.65
N THR A 24 -26.71 1.37 -1.60
CA THR A 24 -27.41 2.66 -1.70
C THR A 24 -26.53 3.75 -1.12
N VAL A 25 -26.33 4.84 -1.87
CA VAL A 25 -25.62 6.05 -1.46
C VAL A 25 -26.60 7.21 -1.46
N GLU A 26 -26.89 7.75 -0.29
CA GLU A 26 -27.81 8.87 -0.13
C GLU A 26 -27.16 10.20 -0.52
N PRO A 27 -27.93 11.21 -0.91
CA PRO A 27 -27.40 12.53 -1.27
C PRO A 27 -26.58 13.15 -0.12
N GLY A 28 -25.37 13.62 -0.42
CA GLY A 28 -24.48 14.23 0.56
C GLY A 28 -23.97 13.27 1.64
N GLN A 29 -23.89 11.98 1.32
CA GLN A 29 -23.38 10.93 2.20
C GLN A 29 -21.95 10.52 1.78
N ILE A 30 -21.10 10.23 2.75
CA ILE A 30 -19.85 9.49 2.54
C ILE A 30 -20.13 8.02 2.87
N HIS A 31 -20.23 7.20 1.83
CA HIS A 31 -20.45 5.77 1.95
C HIS A 31 -19.13 5.02 1.75
N ALA A 32 -18.66 4.39 2.82
CA ALA A 32 -17.43 3.58 2.73
C ALA A 32 -17.73 2.17 2.22
N LEU A 33 -16.92 1.73 1.27
CA LEU A 33 -16.94 0.37 0.75
C LEU A 33 -15.69 -0.36 1.25
N LEU A 34 -15.89 -1.24 2.21
CA LEU A 34 -14.85 -1.99 2.91
C LEU A 34 -14.77 -3.43 2.40
N GLY A 35 -13.58 -3.99 2.35
CA GLY A 35 -13.38 -5.40 2.00
C GLY A 35 -11.93 -5.68 1.66
N GLU A 36 -11.56 -6.96 1.69
CA GLU A 36 -10.22 -7.41 1.33
C GLU A 36 -9.88 -7.18 -0.14
N ASN A 37 -8.58 -7.30 -0.48
CA ASN A 37 -8.15 -7.30 -1.88
C ASN A 37 -8.75 -8.51 -2.61
N GLY A 38 -9.29 -8.27 -3.82
CA GLY A 38 -10.03 -9.30 -4.55
C GLY A 38 -11.48 -9.54 -4.07
N ALA A 39 -11.98 -8.78 -3.11
CA ALA A 39 -13.38 -8.90 -2.64
C ALA A 39 -14.42 -8.47 -3.68
N GLY A 40 -14.01 -7.81 -4.79
CA GLY A 40 -14.89 -7.35 -5.86
C GLY A 40 -15.19 -5.84 -5.84
N LYS A 41 -14.55 -5.05 -4.95
CA LYS A 41 -14.78 -3.59 -4.82
C LYS A 41 -14.52 -2.83 -6.11
N SER A 42 -13.31 -2.93 -6.66
CA SER A 42 -12.93 -2.23 -7.91
C SER A 42 -13.74 -2.73 -9.11
N THR A 43 -14.14 -4.02 -9.13
CA THR A 43 -15.07 -4.53 -10.16
C THR A 43 -16.42 -3.85 -10.08
N LEU A 44 -16.98 -3.69 -8.88
CA LEU A 44 -18.24 -3.00 -8.65
C LEU A 44 -18.18 -1.54 -9.09
N MET A 45 -17.06 -0.86 -8.77
CA MET A 45 -16.86 0.54 -9.18
C MET A 45 -16.68 0.68 -10.68
N ASN A 46 -15.99 -0.26 -11.32
CA ASN A 46 -15.86 -0.28 -12.77
C ASN A 46 -17.22 -0.53 -13.48
N VAL A 47 -18.12 -1.29 -12.86
CA VAL A 47 -19.52 -1.40 -13.32
C VAL A 47 -20.22 -0.06 -13.16
N LEU A 48 -20.08 0.59 -12.01
CA LEU A 48 -20.73 1.87 -11.71
C LEU A 48 -20.20 3.00 -12.61
N TYR A 49 -18.91 2.97 -12.95
CA TYR A 49 -18.29 3.96 -13.84
C TYR A 49 -18.47 3.61 -15.33
N GLY A 50 -19.15 2.50 -15.66
CA GLY A 50 -19.45 2.11 -17.04
C GLY A 50 -18.31 1.44 -17.79
N LEU A 51 -17.20 1.10 -17.12
CA LEU A 51 -16.08 0.34 -17.72
C LEU A 51 -16.46 -1.12 -17.97
N TYR A 52 -17.32 -1.69 -17.09
CA TYR A 52 -17.87 -3.03 -17.26
C TYR A 52 -19.40 -2.97 -17.30
N GLN A 53 -20.00 -3.79 -18.17
CA GLN A 53 -21.44 -4.02 -18.16
C GLN A 53 -21.76 -5.07 -17.08
N PRO A 54 -22.78 -4.86 -16.22
CA PRO A 54 -23.24 -5.89 -15.32
C PRO A 54 -23.89 -7.03 -16.13
N ASP A 55 -23.72 -8.27 -15.68
CA ASP A 55 -24.36 -9.44 -16.29
C ASP A 55 -25.81 -9.59 -15.80
N ALA A 56 -26.11 -9.05 -14.61
CA ALA A 56 -27.47 -8.92 -14.06
C ALA A 56 -27.53 -7.77 -13.05
N GLY A 57 -28.76 -7.34 -12.73
CA GLY A 57 -29.01 -6.20 -11.85
C GLY A 57 -29.16 -4.89 -12.62
N GLN A 58 -29.32 -3.79 -11.88
CA GLN A 58 -29.52 -2.45 -12.45
C GLN A 58 -28.93 -1.37 -11.58
N ILE A 59 -28.54 -0.27 -12.22
CA ILE A 59 -28.07 0.97 -11.58
C ILE A 59 -29.24 1.96 -11.63
N LEU A 60 -29.54 2.65 -10.52
CA LEU A 60 -30.54 3.69 -10.48
C LEU A 60 -29.91 5.00 -10.00
N ILE A 61 -30.36 6.09 -10.59
CA ILE A 61 -30.06 7.46 -10.18
C ILE A 61 -31.38 8.17 -9.89
N ASP A 62 -31.54 8.65 -8.66
CA ASP A 62 -32.77 9.29 -8.18
C ASP A 62 -34.02 8.41 -8.48
N ASP A 63 -33.90 7.10 -8.19
CA ASP A 63 -34.88 6.03 -8.40
C ASP A 63 -35.19 5.67 -9.88
N GLU A 64 -34.53 6.31 -10.87
CA GLU A 64 -34.70 6.01 -12.29
C GLU A 64 -33.56 5.07 -12.79
N PRO A 65 -33.90 3.96 -13.49
CA PRO A 65 -32.91 3.05 -14.03
C PRO A 65 -32.06 3.72 -15.11
N VAL A 66 -30.72 3.53 -15.00
CA VAL A 66 -29.75 4.02 -15.99
C VAL A 66 -28.88 2.87 -16.50
N ALA A 67 -28.44 2.99 -17.74
CA ALA A 67 -27.47 2.07 -18.33
C ALA A 67 -26.33 2.87 -18.96
N PHE A 68 -25.11 2.52 -18.61
CA PHE A 68 -23.90 3.18 -19.12
C PHE A 68 -23.26 2.31 -20.19
N SER A 69 -23.04 2.84 -21.39
CA SER A 69 -22.31 2.17 -22.46
C SER A 69 -20.79 2.36 -22.31
N GLY A 70 -20.39 3.33 -21.49
CA GLY A 70 -18.99 3.65 -21.21
C GLY A 70 -18.85 4.73 -20.14
N PRO A 71 -17.59 5.07 -19.75
CA PRO A 71 -17.32 6.09 -18.73
C PRO A 71 -17.92 7.47 -19.04
N GLY A 72 -18.03 7.83 -20.32
CA GLY A 72 -18.64 9.10 -20.74
C GLY A 72 -20.09 9.25 -20.29
N ASP A 73 -20.88 8.16 -20.29
CA ASP A 73 -22.27 8.17 -19.86
C ASP A 73 -22.36 8.37 -18.32
N ALA A 74 -21.48 7.72 -17.55
CA ALA A 74 -21.39 7.87 -16.12
C ALA A 74 -21.00 9.31 -15.74
N VAL A 75 -20.02 9.89 -16.43
CA VAL A 75 -19.62 11.30 -16.24
C VAL A 75 -20.76 12.25 -16.59
N ALA A 76 -21.47 12.04 -17.71
CA ALA A 76 -22.63 12.84 -18.08
C ALA A 76 -23.79 12.72 -17.07
N ALA A 77 -23.91 11.61 -16.38
CA ALA A 77 -24.84 11.41 -15.28
C ALA A 77 -24.40 12.04 -13.95
N GLY A 78 -23.19 12.63 -13.90
CA GLY A 78 -22.64 13.28 -12.71
C GLY A 78 -21.88 12.34 -11.77
N ILE A 79 -21.33 11.23 -12.28
CA ILE A 79 -20.46 10.32 -11.51
C ILE A 79 -19.01 10.61 -11.92
N GLY A 80 -18.18 11.03 -10.96
CA GLY A 80 -16.73 11.19 -11.12
C GLY A 80 -15.99 10.06 -10.41
N MET A 81 -14.81 9.72 -10.92
CA MET A 81 -13.95 8.69 -10.29
C MET A 81 -12.50 9.17 -10.22
N VAL A 82 -11.91 8.99 -9.04
CA VAL A 82 -10.47 9.12 -8.79
C VAL A 82 -9.94 7.71 -8.62
N HIS A 83 -9.05 7.31 -9.50
CA HIS A 83 -8.48 5.97 -9.55
C HIS A 83 -7.32 5.82 -8.55
N GLN A 84 -7.03 4.59 -8.16
CA GLN A 84 -5.90 4.23 -7.29
C GLN A 84 -4.54 4.69 -7.87
N HIS A 85 -4.37 4.62 -9.20
CA HIS A 85 -3.24 5.19 -9.92
C HIS A 85 -3.69 6.44 -10.66
N PHE A 86 -2.98 7.53 -10.48
CA PHE A 86 -3.35 8.82 -11.10
C PHE A 86 -3.40 8.72 -12.63
N MET A 87 -4.47 9.23 -13.19
CA MET A 87 -4.68 9.33 -14.63
C MET A 87 -4.31 10.72 -15.16
N LEU A 88 -3.24 11.30 -14.60
CA LEU A 88 -2.69 12.58 -15.00
C LEU A 88 -1.59 12.37 -16.05
N VAL A 89 -1.42 13.35 -16.94
CA VAL A 89 -0.36 13.33 -17.96
C VAL A 89 0.82 14.14 -17.44
N PRO A 90 2.00 13.54 -17.19
CA PRO A 90 3.11 14.20 -16.49
C PRO A 90 3.57 15.50 -17.14
N VAL A 91 3.65 15.54 -18.46
CA VAL A 91 4.14 16.69 -19.25
C VAL A 91 3.09 17.79 -19.50
N PHE A 92 1.88 17.63 -18.97
CA PHE A 92 0.82 18.62 -19.09
C PHE A 92 0.83 19.56 -17.86
N THR A 93 0.33 20.77 -18.07
CA THR A 93 -0.06 21.63 -16.96
C THR A 93 -1.30 21.07 -16.25
N VAL A 94 -1.55 21.50 -15.03
CA VAL A 94 -2.77 21.15 -14.29
C VAL A 94 -4.01 21.48 -15.12
N ALA A 95 -4.08 22.69 -15.71
CA ALA A 95 -5.22 23.12 -16.51
C ALA A 95 -5.45 22.24 -17.73
N GLU A 96 -4.39 21.84 -18.44
CA GLU A 96 -4.46 20.93 -19.58
C GLU A 96 -4.92 19.54 -19.16
N SER A 97 -4.37 19.02 -18.07
CA SER A 97 -4.72 17.68 -17.55
C SER A 97 -6.17 17.60 -17.07
N VAL A 98 -6.68 18.67 -16.43
CA VAL A 98 -8.08 18.78 -16.00
C VAL A 98 -9.03 18.88 -17.19
N ALA A 99 -8.65 19.65 -18.23
CA ALA A 99 -9.48 19.85 -19.42
C ALA A 99 -9.48 18.65 -20.37
N LEU A 100 -8.53 17.74 -20.26
CA LEU A 100 -8.37 16.60 -21.18
C LEU A 100 -9.67 15.78 -21.34
N GLY A 101 -10.17 15.67 -22.57
CA GLY A 101 -11.44 15.01 -22.90
C GLY A 101 -12.71 15.81 -22.54
N TYR A 102 -12.55 17.06 -22.16
CA TYR A 102 -13.63 18.04 -21.89
C TYR A 102 -13.14 19.46 -22.21
N GLU A 103 -12.37 19.58 -23.27
CA GLU A 103 -11.71 20.84 -23.63
C GLU A 103 -12.74 21.94 -23.84
N PRO A 104 -12.68 23.07 -23.08
CA PRO A 104 -13.51 24.23 -23.35
C PRO A 104 -13.17 24.76 -24.74
N VAL A 105 -14.18 24.96 -25.58
CA VAL A 105 -14.00 25.52 -26.91
C VAL A 105 -14.59 26.92 -27.01
N GLY A 106 -13.77 27.83 -27.51
CA GLY A 106 -14.18 29.19 -27.83
C GLY A 106 -14.87 29.31 -29.19
N PRO A 107 -15.10 30.55 -29.69
CA PRO A 107 -15.59 30.80 -31.03
C PRO A 107 -14.72 30.08 -32.07
N LEU A 108 -15.34 29.48 -33.08
CA LEU A 108 -14.69 28.72 -34.15
C LEU A 108 -14.11 27.33 -33.75
N GLY A 109 -14.47 26.79 -32.58
CA GLY A 109 -14.01 25.47 -32.14
C GLY A 109 -12.53 25.41 -31.70
N ILE A 110 -11.93 26.56 -31.40
CA ILE A 110 -10.55 26.62 -30.88
C ILE A 110 -10.60 26.37 -29.36
N ILE A 111 -9.70 25.51 -28.86
CA ILE A 111 -9.58 25.20 -27.43
C ILE A 111 -9.25 26.50 -26.66
N ASP A 112 -10.02 26.76 -25.62
CA ASP A 112 -9.80 27.87 -24.68
C ASP A 112 -9.06 27.36 -23.42
N ALA A 113 -7.74 27.36 -23.48
CA ALA A 113 -6.90 26.97 -22.34
C ALA A 113 -7.09 27.90 -21.13
N GLY A 114 -7.45 29.18 -21.36
CA GLY A 114 -7.71 30.14 -20.29
C GLY A 114 -8.95 29.76 -19.49
N ALA A 115 -10.00 29.29 -20.12
CA ALA A 115 -11.22 28.85 -19.44
C ALA A 115 -10.95 27.65 -18.51
N ALA A 116 -10.09 26.71 -18.92
CA ALA A 116 -9.68 25.60 -18.08
C ALA A 116 -8.94 26.09 -16.81
N ALA A 117 -7.98 26.99 -16.98
CA ALA A 117 -7.24 27.58 -15.83
C ALA A 117 -8.16 28.33 -14.86
N VAL A 118 -9.14 29.08 -15.39
CA VAL A 118 -10.15 29.77 -14.56
C VAL A 118 -10.97 28.77 -13.75
N LYS A 119 -11.44 27.66 -14.37
CA LYS A 119 -12.23 26.62 -13.69
C LYS A 119 -11.43 25.93 -12.59
N VAL A 120 -10.14 25.58 -12.85
CA VAL A 120 -9.23 25.03 -11.84
C VAL A 120 -9.09 26.01 -10.65
N THR A 121 -8.83 27.28 -10.93
CA THR A 121 -8.66 28.32 -9.89
C THR A 121 -9.93 28.48 -9.04
N GLU A 122 -11.11 28.46 -9.67
CA GLU A 122 -12.40 28.55 -8.99
C GLU A 122 -12.62 27.41 -8.01
N ILE A 123 -12.40 26.14 -8.48
CA ILE A 123 -12.56 24.93 -7.66
C ILE A 123 -11.50 24.91 -6.55
N SER A 124 -10.24 25.20 -6.89
CA SER A 124 -9.13 25.25 -5.94
C SER A 124 -9.41 26.22 -4.80
N ARG A 125 -9.91 27.44 -5.12
CA ARG A 125 -10.27 28.43 -4.12
C ARG A 125 -11.48 28.01 -3.28
N ARG A 126 -12.49 27.38 -3.91
CA ARG A 126 -13.72 26.96 -3.23
C ARG A 126 -13.47 25.91 -2.15
N PHE A 127 -12.54 24.98 -2.40
CA PHE A 127 -12.23 23.85 -1.52
C PHE A 127 -10.83 23.93 -0.89
N GLY A 128 -10.16 25.07 -0.95
CA GLY A 128 -8.86 25.26 -0.30
C GLY A 128 -7.74 24.38 -0.81
N PHE A 129 -7.77 23.92 -2.08
CA PHE A 129 -6.79 22.98 -2.61
C PHE A 129 -5.38 23.55 -2.83
N ASP A 130 -5.28 24.87 -2.98
CA ASP A 130 -4.03 25.60 -3.25
C ASP A 130 -3.21 25.00 -4.42
N VAL A 131 -3.84 24.87 -5.59
CA VAL A 131 -3.24 24.29 -6.79
C VAL A 131 -3.05 25.37 -7.85
N ASP A 132 -1.82 25.52 -8.37
CA ASP A 132 -1.50 26.39 -9.49
C ASP A 132 -1.93 25.74 -10.82
N PRO A 133 -2.85 26.32 -11.61
CA PRO A 133 -3.28 25.76 -12.88
C PRO A 133 -2.18 25.67 -13.94
N ASN A 134 -1.09 26.43 -13.80
CA ASN A 134 0.01 26.45 -14.78
C ASN A 134 1.21 25.55 -14.38
N ALA A 135 1.20 24.95 -13.19
CA ALA A 135 2.24 24.03 -12.78
C ALA A 135 2.22 22.75 -13.63
N LEU A 136 3.38 22.18 -13.94
CA LEU A 136 3.49 20.88 -14.60
C LEU A 136 3.14 19.76 -13.61
N ILE A 137 2.44 18.75 -14.09
CA ILE A 137 2.02 17.61 -13.26
C ILE A 137 3.22 16.88 -12.66
N GLU A 138 4.30 16.68 -13.45
CA GLU A 138 5.50 15.97 -12.99
C GLU A 138 6.26 16.70 -11.87
N ASP A 139 6.10 18.01 -11.74
CA ASP A 139 6.75 18.83 -10.71
C ASP A 139 5.96 18.86 -9.38
N LEU A 140 4.72 18.32 -9.38
CA LEU A 140 3.83 18.38 -8.21
C LEU A 140 4.10 17.25 -7.21
N PRO A 141 4.11 17.54 -5.91
CA PRO A 141 4.03 16.51 -4.88
C PRO A 141 2.80 15.60 -5.07
N VAL A 142 2.92 14.35 -4.61
CA VAL A 142 1.87 13.32 -4.79
C VAL A 142 0.53 13.77 -4.20
N GLY A 143 0.53 14.38 -3.01
CA GLY A 143 -0.69 14.91 -2.39
C GLY A 143 -1.36 16.03 -3.19
N VAL A 144 -0.57 16.82 -3.92
CA VAL A 144 -1.12 17.86 -4.83
C VAL A 144 -1.68 17.20 -6.11
N GLN A 145 -1.01 16.20 -6.67
CA GLN A 145 -1.54 15.41 -7.80
C GLN A 145 -2.89 14.78 -7.45
N GLN A 146 -3.05 14.27 -6.23
CA GLN A 146 -4.34 13.77 -5.74
C GLN A 146 -5.44 14.85 -5.78
N ARG A 147 -5.12 16.07 -5.34
CA ARG A 147 -6.07 17.21 -5.40
C ARG A 147 -6.43 17.55 -6.83
N VAL A 148 -5.47 17.45 -7.77
CA VAL A 148 -5.72 17.68 -9.21
C VAL A 148 -6.70 16.64 -9.77
N GLU A 149 -6.61 15.37 -9.41
CA GLU A 149 -7.60 14.35 -9.81
C GLU A 149 -8.99 14.65 -9.28
N ILE A 150 -9.10 15.13 -8.04
CA ILE A 150 -10.38 15.57 -7.47
C ILE A 150 -10.93 16.79 -8.22
N ILE A 151 -10.08 17.79 -8.49
CA ILE A 151 -10.45 18.97 -9.29
C ILE A 151 -10.96 18.55 -10.67
N LYS A 152 -10.30 17.61 -11.33
CA LYS A 152 -10.68 17.08 -12.65
C LYS A 152 -12.08 16.46 -12.63
N ALA A 153 -12.43 15.69 -11.59
CA ALA A 153 -13.77 15.15 -11.43
C ALA A 153 -14.82 16.25 -11.15
N LEU A 154 -14.50 17.21 -10.28
CA LEU A 154 -15.39 18.33 -9.93
C LEU A 154 -15.58 19.31 -11.08
N ALA A 155 -14.57 19.50 -11.94
CA ALA A 155 -14.67 20.36 -13.12
C ALA A 155 -15.71 19.87 -14.13
N ARG A 156 -16.07 18.57 -14.04
CA ARG A 156 -17.14 17.93 -14.83
C ARG A 156 -18.47 17.84 -14.09
N ASP A 157 -18.65 18.66 -13.05
CA ASP A 157 -19.88 18.78 -12.25
C ASP A 157 -20.29 17.44 -11.57
N ALA A 158 -19.32 16.65 -11.12
CA ALA A 158 -19.57 15.40 -10.39
C ALA A 158 -20.43 15.65 -9.15
N LYS A 159 -21.53 14.93 -9.01
CA LYS A 159 -22.45 14.91 -7.86
C LYS A 159 -22.19 13.72 -6.96
N VAL A 160 -21.67 12.65 -7.53
CA VAL A 160 -21.15 11.47 -6.82
C VAL A 160 -19.68 11.34 -7.20
N LEU A 161 -18.82 11.27 -6.20
CA LEU A 161 -17.38 11.08 -6.37
C LEU A 161 -16.97 9.71 -5.83
N ILE A 162 -16.41 8.88 -6.67
CA ILE A 162 -15.81 7.59 -6.30
C ILE A 162 -14.34 7.83 -6.04
N LEU A 163 -13.85 7.46 -4.85
CA LEU A 163 -12.43 7.51 -4.46
C LEU A 163 -11.95 6.09 -4.22
N ASP A 164 -11.12 5.55 -5.13
CA ASP A 164 -10.59 4.17 -5.03
C ASP A 164 -9.17 4.19 -4.44
N GLU A 165 -9.06 3.80 -3.17
CA GLU A 165 -7.84 3.80 -2.36
C GLU A 165 -7.00 5.10 -2.44
N PRO A 166 -7.62 6.27 -2.24
CA PRO A 166 -6.97 7.55 -2.52
C PRO A 166 -5.83 7.90 -1.57
N THR A 167 -5.66 7.17 -0.47
CA THR A 167 -4.66 7.41 0.58
C THR A 167 -3.47 6.46 0.51
N ALA A 168 -3.39 5.61 -0.52
CA ALA A 168 -2.37 4.56 -0.61
C ALA A 168 -0.93 5.09 -0.67
N VAL A 169 -0.75 6.32 -1.20
CA VAL A 169 0.55 6.95 -1.43
C VAL A 169 0.74 8.27 -0.67
N LEU A 170 -0.20 8.60 0.23
CA LEU A 170 -0.20 9.85 0.99
C LEU A 170 0.51 9.70 2.34
N THR A 171 1.12 10.79 2.79
CA THR A 171 1.57 10.92 4.18
C THR A 171 0.38 10.96 5.13
N PRO A 172 0.57 10.72 6.43
CA PRO A 172 -0.50 10.88 7.43
C PRO A 172 -1.16 12.27 7.40
N GLN A 173 -0.36 13.34 7.26
CA GLN A 173 -0.86 14.71 7.18
C GLN A 173 -1.70 14.93 5.92
N GLU A 174 -1.21 14.49 4.75
CA GLU A 174 -1.96 14.57 3.50
C GLU A 174 -3.26 13.74 3.55
N THR A 175 -3.24 12.60 4.27
CA THR A 175 -4.44 11.81 4.51
C THR A 175 -5.47 12.58 5.34
N ASP A 176 -5.04 13.22 6.43
CA ASP A 176 -5.92 14.05 7.28
C ASP A 176 -6.48 15.26 6.50
N GLU A 177 -5.67 15.88 5.63
CA GLU A 177 -6.11 16.92 4.71
C GLU A 177 -7.16 16.40 3.71
N LEU A 178 -6.95 15.22 3.12
CA LEU A 178 -7.92 14.60 2.22
C LEU A 178 -9.24 14.29 2.93
N ILE A 179 -9.20 13.82 4.17
CA ILE A 179 -10.38 13.59 5.01
C ILE A 179 -11.14 14.91 5.26
N ALA A 180 -10.42 16.01 5.53
CA ALA A 180 -11.03 17.32 5.68
C ALA A 180 -11.71 17.78 4.37
N ILE A 181 -11.05 17.60 3.22
CA ILE A 181 -11.60 17.89 1.89
C ILE A 181 -12.87 17.07 1.63
N MET A 182 -12.89 15.77 1.97
CA MET A 182 -14.08 14.94 1.81
C MET A 182 -15.27 15.46 2.64
N ARG A 183 -15.02 15.93 3.87
CA ARG A 183 -16.04 16.57 4.72
C ARG A 183 -16.59 17.84 4.09
N GLU A 184 -15.73 18.68 3.50
CA GLU A 184 -16.15 19.92 2.81
C GLU A 184 -16.97 19.61 1.55
N LEU A 185 -16.55 18.63 0.74
CA LEU A 185 -17.29 18.17 -0.43
C LEU A 185 -18.67 17.66 -0.05
N LYS A 186 -18.76 16.85 1.00
CA LYS A 186 -20.03 16.38 1.57
C LYS A 186 -20.91 17.56 2.00
N ALA A 187 -20.36 18.53 2.74
CA ALA A 187 -21.07 19.71 3.18
C ALA A 187 -21.58 20.57 2.00
N ALA A 188 -20.87 20.53 0.86
CA ALA A 188 -21.29 21.17 -0.38
C ALA A 188 -22.36 20.35 -1.17
N GLY A 189 -22.76 19.17 -0.67
CA GLY A 189 -23.80 18.31 -1.24
C GLY A 189 -23.28 17.23 -2.21
N THR A 190 -21.98 17.03 -2.33
CA THR A 190 -21.40 15.93 -3.10
C THR A 190 -21.50 14.65 -2.29
N SER A 191 -22.02 13.56 -2.89
CA SER A 191 -21.98 12.22 -2.29
C SER A 191 -20.63 11.57 -2.62
N ILE A 192 -20.08 10.78 -1.70
CA ILE A 192 -18.77 10.15 -1.88
C ILE A 192 -18.89 8.65 -1.65
N VAL A 193 -18.39 7.85 -2.59
CA VAL A 193 -18.12 6.42 -2.38
C VAL A 193 -16.62 6.30 -2.10
N PHE A 194 -16.28 5.95 -0.87
CA PHE A 194 -14.90 5.89 -0.40
C PHE A 194 -14.46 4.44 -0.23
N ILE A 195 -13.51 4.02 -1.04
CA ILE A 195 -12.97 2.66 -1.02
C ILE A 195 -11.61 2.70 -0.36
N THR A 196 -11.46 1.96 0.72
CA THR A 196 -10.17 1.75 1.40
C THR A 196 -10.23 0.48 2.22
N HIS A 197 -9.09 -0.07 2.55
CA HIS A 197 -8.95 -1.16 3.53
C HIS A 197 -8.45 -0.63 4.89
N LYS A 198 -8.17 0.68 5.00
CA LYS A 198 -7.67 1.32 6.23
C LYS A 198 -8.82 1.67 7.16
N LEU A 199 -9.00 0.88 8.20
CA LEU A 199 -10.15 0.98 9.12
C LEU A 199 -10.22 2.31 9.87
N ARG A 200 -9.06 2.95 10.16
CA ARG A 200 -9.01 4.27 10.81
C ARG A 200 -9.73 5.31 9.95
N GLU A 201 -9.35 5.39 8.67
CA GLU A 201 -9.88 6.40 7.74
C GLU A 201 -11.40 6.30 7.60
N ILE A 202 -11.89 5.05 7.44
CA ILE A 202 -13.34 4.79 7.33
C ILE A 202 -14.09 5.28 8.56
N ARG A 203 -13.60 4.92 9.75
CA ARG A 203 -14.25 5.30 11.03
C ARG A 203 -14.23 6.80 11.27
N GLU A 204 -13.31 7.51 10.65
CA GLU A 204 -13.16 8.96 10.81
C GLU A 204 -14.08 9.75 9.89
N VAL A 205 -14.38 9.26 8.68
CA VAL A 205 -15.06 10.09 7.66
C VAL A 205 -16.40 9.52 7.16
N ALA A 206 -16.62 8.20 7.21
CA ALA A 206 -17.82 7.59 6.67
C ALA A 206 -19.08 7.91 7.47
N ASP A 207 -20.23 7.92 6.82
CA ASP A 207 -21.55 7.92 7.44
C ASP A 207 -22.12 6.51 7.55
N THR A 208 -21.80 5.66 6.59
CA THR A 208 -22.23 4.27 6.50
C THR A 208 -21.12 3.43 5.89
N ILE A 209 -20.97 2.22 6.36
CA ILE A 209 -19.97 1.27 5.90
C ILE A 209 -20.66 0.05 5.34
N THR A 210 -20.38 -0.31 4.08
CA THR A 210 -20.78 -1.59 3.51
C THR A 210 -19.56 -2.49 3.36
N VAL A 211 -19.64 -3.71 3.88
CA VAL A 211 -18.54 -4.68 3.81
C VAL A 211 -18.81 -5.70 2.72
N ILE A 212 -17.87 -5.80 1.76
CA ILE A 212 -17.90 -6.80 0.69
C ILE A 212 -16.84 -7.87 0.95
N ARG A 213 -17.26 -9.13 0.83
CA ARG A 213 -16.37 -10.29 0.91
C ARG A 213 -16.75 -11.32 -0.14
N ARG A 214 -15.75 -11.76 -0.94
CA ARG A 214 -15.93 -12.76 -2.02
C ARG A 214 -17.10 -12.42 -2.95
N GLY A 215 -17.17 -11.17 -3.37
CA GLY A 215 -18.17 -10.68 -4.31
C GLY A 215 -19.58 -10.48 -3.74
N ARG A 216 -19.77 -10.54 -2.41
CA ARG A 216 -21.10 -10.37 -1.77
C ARG A 216 -21.03 -9.33 -0.65
N VAL A 217 -22.09 -8.61 -0.45
CA VAL A 217 -22.29 -7.81 0.76
C VAL A 217 -22.51 -8.77 1.93
N VAL A 218 -21.64 -8.69 2.95
CA VAL A 218 -21.71 -9.52 4.15
C VAL A 218 -22.28 -8.77 5.36
N GLY A 219 -22.37 -7.46 5.28
CA GLY A 219 -22.98 -6.62 6.31
C GLY A 219 -22.79 -5.14 6.04
N THR A 220 -23.53 -4.35 6.80
CA THR A 220 -23.37 -2.90 6.91
C THR A 220 -23.02 -2.56 8.35
N ALA A 221 -22.27 -1.51 8.56
CA ALA A 221 -21.86 -1.05 9.88
C ALA A 221 -21.93 0.47 9.99
N GLU A 222 -22.07 0.96 11.20
CA GLU A 222 -21.92 2.37 11.54
C GLU A 222 -20.45 2.71 11.77
N PRO A 223 -20.00 3.96 11.60
CA PRO A 223 -18.62 4.38 11.85
C PRO A 223 -18.15 4.17 13.30
N THR A 224 -19.09 4.03 14.21
CA THR A 224 -18.86 3.72 15.63
C THR A 224 -18.44 2.27 15.90
N ALA A 225 -18.57 1.37 14.91
CA ALA A 225 -18.11 0.00 15.02
C ALA A 225 -16.61 -0.06 15.33
N SER A 226 -16.19 -1.02 16.14
CA SER A 226 -14.79 -1.20 16.47
C SER A 226 -13.98 -1.69 15.26
N ALA A 227 -12.69 -1.41 15.23
CA ALA A 227 -11.81 -1.90 14.17
C ALA A 227 -11.80 -3.45 14.11
N ALA A 228 -11.86 -4.12 15.27
CA ALA A 228 -11.92 -5.59 15.33
C ALA A 228 -13.22 -6.14 14.74
N GLU A 229 -14.35 -5.48 14.99
CA GLU A 229 -15.66 -5.85 14.43
C GLU A 229 -15.68 -5.71 12.91
N LEU A 230 -15.17 -4.59 12.38
CA LEU A 230 -15.04 -4.37 10.94
C LEU A 230 -14.10 -5.39 10.29
N ALA A 231 -12.94 -5.66 10.91
CA ALA A 231 -12.00 -6.68 10.46
C ALA A 231 -12.63 -8.08 10.46
N GLY A 232 -13.37 -8.43 11.51
CA GLY A 232 -14.11 -9.70 11.59
C GLY A 232 -15.13 -9.88 10.46
N LEU A 233 -15.85 -8.81 10.08
CA LEU A 233 -16.74 -8.83 8.92
C LEU A 233 -15.99 -9.04 7.60
N MET A 234 -14.81 -8.40 7.44
CA MET A 234 -13.98 -8.53 6.25
C MET A 234 -13.48 -9.97 6.07
N VAL A 235 -12.90 -10.54 7.11
CA VAL A 235 -12.22 -11.86 7.07
C VAL A 235 -13.22 -13.00 7.27
N GLY A 236 -14.22 -12.81 8.11
CA GLY A 236 -15.27 -13.79 8.42
C GLY A 236 -15.02 -14.67 9.63
N HIS A 237 -14.05 -14.31 10.43
CA HIS A 237 -13.76 -14.84 11.76
C HIS A 237 -13.17 -13.72 12.62
N ASP A 238 -13.11 -13.94 13.94
CA ASP A 238 -12.48 -12.98 14.84
C ASP A 238 -11.01 -12.82 14.47
N VAL A 239 -10.57 -11.58 14.33
CA VAL A 239 -9.20 -11.21 13.97
C VAL A 239 -8.65 -10.33 15.08
N SER A 240 -7.43 -10.63 15.54
CA SER A 240 -6.67 -9.73 16.41
C SER A 240 -5.89 -8.74 15.53
N LEU A 241 -6.24 -7.46 15.60
CA LEU A 241 -5.47 -6.39 14.96
C LEU A 241 -4.22 -6.00 15.77
N THR A 242 -4.11 -6.53 16.99
CA THR A 242 -2.94 -6.32 17.84
C THR A 242 -2.11 -7.59 17.88
N VAL A 243 -0.82 -7.45 17.56
CA VAL A 243 0.13 -8.55 17.73
C VAL A 243 0.52 -8.62 19.22
N ASP A 244 0.40 -9.80 19.79
CA ASP A 244 0.96 -10.04 21.14
C ASP A 244 2.49 -10.06 21.00
N LYS A 245 3.09 -8.94 21.39
CA LYS A 245 4.53 -8.72 21.28
C LYS A 245 5.10 -8.50 22.68
N PRO A 246 5.83 -9.47 23.24
CA PRO A 246 6.55 -9.26 24.48
C PRO A 246 7.64 -8.20 24.30
N PRO A 247 8.08 -7.52 25.38
CA PRO A 247 9.21 -6.60 25.32
C PRO A 247 10.44 -7.26 24.68
N ALA A 248 11.15 -6.52 23.83
CA ALA A 248 12.35 -7.03 23.18
C ALA A 248 13.48 -7.27 24.19
N GLU A 249 14.11 -8.42 24.13
CA GLU A 249 15.36 -8.72 24.84
C GLU A 249 16.54 -8.44 23.89
N ALA A 250 16.85 -7.15 23.73
CA ALA A 250 17.87 -6.71 22.77
C ALA A 250 19.28 -7.19 23.18
N GLY A 251 19.89 -7.97 22.30
CA GLY A 251 21.24 -8.48 22.42
C GLY A 251 22.32 -7.54 21.85
N PRO A 252 23.47 -8.07 21.41
CA PRO A 252 24.50 -7.29 20.75
C PRO A 252 24.04 -6.77 19.38
N GLU A 253 24.79 -5.83 18.82
CA GLU A 253 24.56 -5.32 17.45
C GLU A 253 24.77 -6.44 16.42
N ALA A 254 23.74 -6.73 15.64
CA ALA A 254 23.77 -7.75 14.59
C ALA A 254 23.84 -7.15 13.18
N LEU A 255 23.33 -5.94 12.99
CA LEU A 255 23.45 -5.16 11.75
C LEU A 255 23.98 -3.77 12.09
N THR A 256 25.05 -3.35 11.40
CA THR A 256 25.62 -2.00 11.52
C THR A 256 25.89 -1.44 10.15
N LEU A 257 25.36 -0.24 9.88
CA LEU A 257 25.71 0.61 8.75
C LEU A 257 26.45 1.82 9.32
N SER A 258 27.60 2.19 8.73
CA SER A 258 28.38 3.34 9.17
C SER A 258 28.72 4.22 7.98
N GLY A 259 28.17 5.45 7.94
CA GLY A 259 28.41 6.45 6.91
C GLY A 259 28.05 5.97 5.51
N VAL A 260 27.01 5.16 5.36
CA VAL A 260 26.67 4.53 4.09
C VAL A 260 26.02 5.56 3.15
N SER A 261 26.66 5.77 1.99
CA SER A 261 26.09 6.57 0.91
C SER A 261 26.04 5.76 -0.38
N PHE A 262 24.99 6.02 -1.18
CA PHE A 262 24.82 5.41 -2.49
C PHE A 262 24.44 6.49 -3.52
N ILE A 263 25.22 6.55 -4.60
CA ILE A 263 25.07 7.52 -5.68
C ILE A 263 24.94 6.75 -6.99
N GLU A 264 23.87 6.99 -7.71
CA GLU A 264 23.60 6.39 -9.02
C GLU A 264 23.34 7.50 -10.05
N ASP A 265 24.01 7.45 -11.18
CA ASP A 265 23.91 8.41 -12.27
C ASP A 265 24.03 9.89 -11.84
N GLY A 266 24.86 10.15 -10.81
CA GLY A 266 25.08 11.48 -10.25
C GLY A 266 24.00 11.94 -9.24
N THR A 267 22.98 11.14 -9.00
CA THR A 267 21.94 11.39 -8.00
C THR A 267 22.29 10.70 -6.69
N VAL A 268 22.22 11.43 -5.58
CA VAL A 268 22.43 10.89 -4.24
C VAL A 268 21.14 10.25 -3.78
N LEU A 269 21.12 8.93 -3.65
CA LEU A 269 19.97 8.14 -3.23
C LEU A 269 20.02 7.79 -1.75
N LEU A 270 21.24 7.53 -1.21
CA LEU A 270 21.51 7.42 0.22
C LEU A 270 22.64 8.38 0.58
N ASP A 271 22.52 9.07 1.70
CA ASP A 271 23.44 10.11 2.12
C ASP A 271 23.78 9.98 3.61
N ASP A 272 24.99 9.47 3.89
CA ASP A 272 25.58 9.34 5.22
C ASP A 272 24.67 8.60 6.23
N VAL A 273 24.20 7.40 5.84
CA VAL A 273 23.27 6.59 6.65
C VAL A 273 24.04 5.84 7.72
N ASP A 274 23.76 6.16 8.99
CA ASP A 274 24.14 5.39 10.17
C ASP A 274 22.93 4.63 10.73
N LEU A 275 23.07 3.32 10.93
CA LEU A 275 22.02 2.47 11.42
C LEU A 275 22.58 1.31 12.25
N HIS A 276 21.98 1.08 13.43
CA HIS A 276 22.35 -0.01 14.32
C HIS A 276 21.12 -0.81 14.74
N VAL A 277 21.12 -2.12 14.47
CA VAL A 277 20.05 -3.03 14.85
C VAL A 277 20.61 -4.15 15.70
N ARG A 278 19.99 -4.41 16.84
CA ARG A 278 20.43 -5.42 17.80
C ARG A 278 19.76 -6.77 17.53
N ALA A 279 20.43 -7.83 17.88
CA ALA A 279 19.83 -9.16 17.92
C ALA A 279 18.57 -9.14 18.82
N GLY A 280 17.47 -9.74 18.36
CA GLY A 280 16.21 -9.74 19.10
C GLY A 280 15.48 -8.39 19.15
N GLU A 281 15.76 -7.49 18.20
CA GLU A 281 15.13 -6.18 18.06
C GLU A 281 14.47 -6.03 16.68
N ILE A 282 13.30 -5.38 16.64
CA ILE A 282 12.69 -4.89 15.41
C ILE A 282 12.93 -3.38 15.31
N LEU A 283 13.76 -2.96 14.36
CA LEU A 283 13.89 -1.57 13.96
C LEU A 283 13.02 -1.32 12.73
N ALA A 284 12.03 -0.43 12.85
CA ALA A 284 11.26 0.00 11.70
C ALA A 284 11.90 1.23 11.05
N ILE A 285 11.99 1.22 9.72
CA ILE A 285 12.34 2.39 8.90
C ILE A 285 11.05 2.99 8.36
N ALA A 286 10.64 4.10 8.98
CA ALA A 286 9.47 4.87 8.57
C ALA A 286 9.85 5.88 7.48
N GLY A 287 9.00 6.05 6.48
CA GLY A 287 9.20 7.07 5.44
C GLY A 287 8.17 6.95 4.33
N VAL A 288 7.99 8.03 3.58
CA VAL A 288 7.16 8.01 2.37
C VAL A 288 7.94 7.33 1.25
N GLN A 289 7.25 6.60 0.39
CA GLN A 289 7.86 5.92 -0.76
C GLN A 289 8.70 6.90 -1.61
N GLY A 290 9.88 6.45 -2.06
CA GLY A 290 10.82 7.27 -2.83
C GLY A 290 11.81 8.09 -1.99
N ASN A 291 11.86 7.88 -0.69
CA ASN A 291 12.82 8.55 0.20
C ASN A 291 14.13 7.77 0.42
N GLY A 292 14.43 6.75 -0.37
CA GLY A 292 15.68 5.97 -0.27
C GLY A 292 15.53 4.61 0.41
N GLN A 293 14.31 4.20 0.78
CA GLN A 293 14.07 2.93 1.48
C GLN A 293 14.39 1.71 0.61
N THR A 294 14.03 1.75 -0.66
CA THR A 294 14.31 0.68 -1.63
C THR A 294 15.81 0.51 -1.76
N GLU A 295 16.53 1.60 -2.00
CA GLU A 295 17.97 1.62 -2.15
C GLU A 295 18.70 1.17 -0.87
N LEU A 296 18.17 1.54 0.31
CA LEU A 296 18.69 1.06 1.58
C LEU A 296 18.58 -0.48 1.67
N SER A 297 17.44 -1.04 1.32
CA SER A 297 17.20 -2.48 1.33
C SER A 297 18.12 -3.22 0.35
N GLU A 298 18.30 -2.68 -0.87
CA GLU A 298 19.17 -3.23 -1.92
C GLU A 298 20.64 -3.17 -1.53
N VAL A 299 21.08 -2.07 -0.90
CA VAL A 299 22.43 -1.92 -0.38
C VAL A 299 22.69 -2.89 0.77
N ILE A 300 21.72 -3.11 1.68
CA ILE A 300 21.84 -4.13 2.75
C ILE A 300 21.85 -5.54 2.15
N LEU A 301 21.05 -5.82 1.12
CA LEU A 301 21.04 -7.12 0.42
C LEU A 301 22.33 -7.37 -0.37
N GLY A 302 23.02 -6.29 -0.83
CA GLY A 302 24.22 -6.35 -1.64
C GLY A 302 23.94 -6.49 -3.13
N LEU A 303 22.76 -6.06 -3.58
CA LEU A 303 22.44 -5.82 -4.99
C LEU A 303 23.23 -4.63 -5.51
N CYS A 304 23.23 -3.55 -4.75
CA CYS A 304 23.99 -2.33 -5.03
C CYS A 304 25.12 -2.19 -4.02
N PRO A 305 26.39 -2.00 -4.46
CA PRO A 305 27.47 -1.70 -3.53
C PRO A 305 27.36 -0.24 -3.07
N PRO A 306 27.55 0.06 -1.78
CA PRO A 306 27.60 1.45 -1.33
C PRO A 306 28.75 2.21 -1.98
N THR A 307 28.56 3.50 -2.26
CA THR A 307 29.61 4.39 -2.79
C THR A 307 30.65 4.70 -1.71
N THR A 308 30.17 4.93 -0.47
CA THR A 308 31.02 5.14 0.73
C THR A 308 30.42 4.41 1.92
N GLY A 309 31.17 4.34 3.01
CA GLY A 309 30.76 3.73 4.25
C GLY A 309 31.00 2.22 4.32
N SER A 310 30.45 1.57 5.35
CA SER A 310 30.62 0.15 5.59
C SER A 310 29.38 -0.50 6.18
N ILE A 311 29.22 -1.81 5.92
CA ILE A 311 28.12 -2.64 6.41
C ILE A 311 28.73 -3.85 7.10
N ALA A 312 28.28 -4.12 8.33
CA ALA A 312 28.72 -5.28 9.10
C ALA A 312 27.54 -6.11 9.61
N PHE A 313 27.69 -7.46 9.59
CA PHE A 313 26.80 -8.41 10.23
C PHE A 313 27.56 -9.08 11.39
N ASP A 314 27.03 -8.99 12.63
CA ASP A 314 27.71 -9.45 13.84
C ASP A 314 29.18 -8.96 13.93
N GLY A 315 29.44 -7.70 13.59
CA GLY A 315 30.76 -7.13 13.57
C GLY A 315 31.67 -7.58 12.41
N HIS A 316 31.20 -8.43 11.50
CA HIS A 316 31.94 -8.88 10.32
C HIS A 316 31.61 -8.00 9.12
N ASP A 317 32.63 -7.38 8.53
CA ASP A 317 32.45 -6.54 7.34
C ASP A 317 31.94 -7.35 6.14
N VAL A 318 30.76 -6.96 5.65
CA VAL A 318 30.13 -7.54 4.47
C VAL A 318 29.96 -6.54 3.32
N THR A 319 30.56 -5.36 3.43
CA THR A 319 30.40 -4.23 2.51
C THR A 319 30.59 -4.64 1.04
N ARG A 320 31.61 -5.44 0.76
CA ARG A 320 31.93 -5.91 -0.60
C ARG A 320 31.36 -7.29 -0.94
N HIS A 321 30.53 -7.87 -0.06
CA HIS A 321 29.90 -9.16 -0.32
C HIS A 321 28.66 -8.97 -1.19
N GLY A 322 28.58 -9.70 -2.31
CA GLY A 322 27.35 -9.77 -3.10
C GLY A 322 26.26 -10.61 -2.42
N VAL A 323 25.04 -10.55 -2.96
CA VAL A 323 23.79 -11.14 -2.44
C VAL A 323 24.00 -12.55 -1.90
N ARG A 324 24.47 -13.49 -2.73
CA ARG A 324 24.65 -14.90 -2.32
C ARG A 324 25.48 -15.08 -1.06
N ARG A 325 26.53 -14.28 -0.89
CA ARG A 325 27.41 -14.37 0.27
C ARG A 325 26.74 -13.80 1.52
N ARG A 326 25.97 -12.71 1.39
CA ARG A 326 25.19 -12.13 2.49
C ARG A 326 24.06 -13.06 2.93
N LEU A 327 23.32 -13.68 2.00
CA LEU A 327 22.30 -14.69 2.32
C LEU A 327 22.90 -15.86 3.11
N ARG A 328 24.10 -16.34 2.70
CA ARG A 328 24.82 -17.40 3.43
C ARG A 328 25.41 -16.95 4.78
N SER A 329 25.55 -15.66 4.99
CA SER A 329 25.96 -15.09 6.28
C SER A 329 24.79 -14.97 7.27
N GLY A 330 23.57 -15.35 6.87
CA GLY A 330 22.37 -15.31 7.69
C GLY A 330 21.47 -14.11 7.43
N LEU A 331 21.53 -13.50 6.25
CA LEU A 331 20.58 -12.48 5.84
C LEU A 331 19.32 -13.13 5.27
N GLY A 332 18.11 -12.75 5.75
CA GLY A 332 16.81 -12.99 5.13
C GLY A 332 16.32 -11.71 4.46
N PHE A 333 15.63 -11.83 3.32
CA PHE A 333 15.14 -10.66 2.59
C PHE A 333 13.74 -10.87 2.03
N VAL A 334 12.79 -10.07 2.48
CA VAL A 334 11.44 -9.99 1.94
C VAL A 334 11.34 -8.69 1.14
N PRO A 335 11.22 -8.74 -0.20
CA PRO A 335 11.19 -7.56 -1.06
C PRO A 335 9.88 -6.80 -0.98
N GLU A 336 9.90 -5.53 -1.41
CA GLU A 336 8.73 -4.68 -1.50
C GLU A 336 7.73 -5.17 -2.55
N ASP A 337 8.21 -5.50 -3.76
CA ASP A 337 7.39 -6.08 -4.81
C ASP A 337 7.62 -7.60 -4.91
N ARG A 338 6.63 -8.35 -4.39
CA ARG A 338 6.68 -9.80 -4.43
C ARG A 338 6.65 -10.38 -5.85
N SER A 339 6.03 -9.66 -6.80
CA SER A 339 5.78 -10.16 -8.15
C SER A 339 7.01 -10.04 -9.04
N THR A 340 7.79 -8.96 -8.88
CA THR A 340 9.01 -8.70 -9.66
C THR A 340 10.25 -9.26 -9.00
N ASP A 341 10.35 -9.13 -7.67
CA ASP A 341 11.59 -9.38 -6.92
C ASP A 341 11.48 -10.58 -5.97
N GLY A 342 10.26 -10.95 -5.57
CA GLY A 342 10.03 -11.98 -4.57
C GLY A 342 9.90 -13.39 -5.11
N MET A 343 9.43 -13.56 -6.35
CA MET A 343 9.13 -14.86 -6.95
C MET A 343 9.33 -14.86 -8.47
N ILE A 344 9.41 -16.05 -9.04
CA ILE A 344 9.35 -16.26 -10.48
C ILE A 344 7.99 -16.89 -10.80
N ALA A 345 7.12 -16.10 -11.42
CA ALA A 345 5.69 -16.38 -11.61
C ALA A 345 5.40 -17.72 -12.30
N GLU A 346 6.23 -18.10 -13.26
CA GLU A 346 6.08 -19.31 -14.07
C GLU A 346 6.61 -20.57 -13.40
N LEU A 347 7.50 -20.43 -12.40
CA LEU A 347 8.01 -21.56 -11.65
C LEU A 347 6.97 -22.08 -10.65
N SER A 348 7.10 -23.37 -10.32
CA SER A 348 6.25 -24.00 -9.31
C SER A 348 6.46 -23.39 -7.92
N VAL A 349 5.49 -23.58 -7.03
CA VAL A 349 5.62 -23.22 -5.62
C VAL A 349 6.86 -23.88 -5.01
N ALA A 350 7.08 -25.15 -5.32
CA ALA A 350 8.24 -25.91 -4.80
C ALA A 350 9.57 -25.32 -5.28
N GLU A 351 9.68 -24.91 -6.53
CA GLU A 351 10.90 -24.29 -7.06
C GLU A 351 11.12 -22.90 -6.45
N ASN A 352 10.07 -22.09 -6.32
CA ASN A 352 10.16 -20.77 -5.69
C ASN A 352 10.62 -20.84 -4.22
N MET A 353 10.19 -21.87 -3.48
CA MET A 353 10.56 -22.04 -2.08
C MET A 353 12.03 -22.44 -1.85
N VAL A 354 12.76 -22.84 -2.90
CA VAL A 354 14.17 -23.24 -2.79
C VAL A 354 15.12 -22.42 -3.67
N LEU A 355 14.66 -21.30 -4.25
CA LEU A 355 15.43 -20.46 -5.18
C LEU A 355 16.79 -20.02 -4.62
N ASP A 356 16.85 -19.66 -3.35
CA ASP A 356 18.06 -19.19 -2.66
C ASP A 356 18.96 -20.33 -2.13
N ARG A 357 18.47 -21.60 -2.18
CA ARG A 357 19.11 -22.80 -1.61
C ARG A 357 19.37 -23.90 -2.61
N TYR A 358 19.48 -23.58 -3.89
CA TYR A 358 19.69 -24.56 -4.95
C TYR A 358 20.98 -25.37 -4.81
N ASP A 359 21.91 -24.95 -3.97
CA ASP A 359 23.16 -25.66 -3.65
C ASP A 359 23.17 -26.33 -2.26
N ASP A 360 22.01 -26.39 -1.57
CA ASP A 360 21.87 -27.09 -0.30
C ASP A 360 22.00 -28.61 -0.52
N PRO A 361 22.96 -29.28 0.16
CA PRO A 361 23.13 -30.74 0.08
C PRO A 361 21.87 -31.52 0.49
N ALA A 362 20.99 -30.94 1.29
CA ALA A 362 19.72 -31.53 1.66
C ALA A 362 18.76 -31.68 0.47
N LEU A 363 18.85 -30.74 -0.52
CA LEU A 363 17.97 -30.71 -1.69
C LEU A 363 18.52 -31.47 -2.90
N GLY A 364 19.81 -31.82 -2.91
CA GLY A 364 20.43 -32.49 -4.06
C GLY A 364 21.81 -33.07 -3.81
N ARG A 365 22.49 -33.42 -4.87
CA ARG A 365 23.91 -33.86 -4.84
C ARG A 365 24.69 -33.21 -5.98
N GLY A 366 25.78 -32.49 -5.63
CA GLY A 366 26.59 -31.76 -6.62
C GLY A 366 25.75 -30.68 -7.31
N PRO A 367 25.78 -30.57 -8.66
CA PRO A 367 25.04 -29.53 -9.38
C PRO A 367 23.57 -29.89 -9.61
N SER A 368 23.08 -31.06 -9.17
CA SER A 368 21.73 -31.56 -9.47
C SER A 368 20.83 -31.49 -8.24
N LEU A 369 19.70 -30.80 -8.36
CA LEU A 369 18.60 -30.87 -7.39
C LEU A 369 17.81 -32.17 -7.57
N SER A 370 17.29 -32.72 -6.47
CA SER A 370 16.37 -33.86 -6.48
C SER A 370 14.92 -33.33 -6.48
N PRO A 371 14.14 -33.53 -7.56
CA PRO A 371 12.76 -33.05 -7.59
C PRO A 371 11.92 -33.59 -6.42
N THR A 372 12.15 -34.83 -5.99
CA THR A 372 11.45 -35.42 -4.84
C THR A 372 11.78 -34.68 -3.55
N ARG A 373 13.07 -34.40 -3.27
CA ARG A 373 13.47 -33.70 -2.05
C ARG A 373 13.01 -32.24 -2.04
N VAL A 374 13.01 -31.57 -3.20
CA VAL A 374 12.49 -30.21 -3.35
C VAL A 374 11.00 -30.18 -3.02
N ARG A 375 10.20 -31.13 -3.57
CA ARG A 375 8.77 -31.24 -3.26
C ARG A 375 8.51 -31.55 -1.78
N GLU A 376 9.26 -32.47 -1.20
CA GLU A 376 9.16 -32.81 0.24
C GLU A 376 9.50 -31.61 1.13
N ALA A 377 10.50 -30.82 0.78
CA ALA A 377 10.85 -29.59 1.49
C ALA A 377 9.73 -28.55 1.37
N ALA A 378 9.20 -28.35 0.16
CA ALA A 378 8.11 -27.42 -0.09
C ALA A 378 6.83 -27.80 0.67
N HIS A 379 6.46 -29.08 0.72
CA HIS A 379 5.31 -29.55 1.51
C HIS A 379 5.47 -29.19 2.99
N ARG A 380 6.64 -29.45 3.59
CA ARG A 380 6.89 -29.07 5.00
C ARG A 380 6.77 -27.57 5.22
N MET A 381 7.33 -26.75 4.32
CA MET A 381 7.22 -25.29 4.41
C MET A 381 5.78 -24.81 4.23
N CYS A 382 5.01 -25.43 3.31
CA CYS A 382 3.59 -25.10 3.13
C CYS A 382 2.78 -25.39 4.40
N GLU A 383 3.03 -26.53 5.06
CA GLU A 383 2.36 -26.88 6.32
C GLU A 383 2.74 -25.93 7.45
N GLU A 384 4.04 -25.63 7.61
CA GLU A 384 4.55 -24.75 8.68
C GLU A 384 4.06 -23.31 8.54
N PHE A 385 3.97 -22.80 7.30
CA PHE A 385 3.62 -21.41 7.02
C PHE A 385 2.16 -21.23 6.55
N ASP A 386 1.31 -22.25 6.67
CA ASP A 386 -0.09 -22.23 6.22
C ASP A 386 -0.23 -21.71 4.78
N VAL A 387 0.65 -22.16 3.86
CA VAL A 387 0.54 -21.84 2.44
C VAL A 387 -0.49 -22.77 1.81
N ARG A 388 -1.62 -22.21 1.39
CA ARG A 388 -2.71 -22.97 0.79
C ARG A 388 -2.46 -23.18 -0.70
N VAL A 389 -2.11 -24.38 -1.06
CA VAL A 389 -1.86 -24.81 -2.44
C VAL A 389 -2.48 -26.18 -2.69
N THR A 390 -2.96 -26.43 -3.91
CA THR A 390 -3.53 -27.73 -4.30
C THR A 390 -2.40 -28.74 -4.56
N ASP A 391 -1.39 -28.35 -5.32
CA ASP A 391 -0.16 -29.10 -5.57
C ASP A 391 1.02 -28.14 -5.54
N VAL A 392 2.08 -28.46 -4.80
CA VAL A 392 3.32 -27.64 -4.80
C VAL A 392 4.01 -27.58 -6.17
N GLY A 393 3.58 -28.40 -7.13
CA GLY A 393 3.97 -28.34 -8.53
C GLY A 393 3.24 -27.29 -9.37
N ASP A 394 2.17 -26.68 -8.83
CA ASP A 394 1.45 -25.61 -9.52
C ASP A 394 2.32 -24.34 -9.59
N ALA A 395 2.14 -23.54 -10.64
CA ALA A 395 2.83 -22.25 -10.77
C ALA A 395 2.45 -21.33 -9.61
N ILE A 396 3.43 -20.62 -9.02
CA ILE A 396 3.19 -19.74 -7.87
C ILE A 396 2.25 -18.59 -8.21
N SER A 397 2.18 -18.18 -9.47
CA SER A 397 1.24 -17.16 -9.98
C SER A 397 -0.23 -17.55 -9.79
N THR A 398 -0.55 -18.84 -9.60
CA THR A 398 -1.93 -19.32 -9.35
C THR A 398 -2.39 -19.07 -7.92
N LEU A 399 -1.47 -18.77 -7.00
CA LEU A 399 -1.78 -18.50 -5.61
C LEU A 399 -2.36 -17.08 -5.42
N SER A 400 -3.19 -16.91 -4.39
CA SER A 400 -3.57 -15.58 -3.92
C SER A 400 -2.36 -14.80 -3.39
N GLY A 401 -2.42 -13.44 -3.41
CA GLY A 401 -1.32 -12.60 -2.93
C GLY A 401 -0.88 -12.93 -1.50
N GLY A 402 -1.80 -13.25 -0.59
CA GLY A 402 -1.49 -13.69 0.76
C GLY A 402 -0.71 -15.00 0.79
N ASN A 403 -1.08 -16.00 -0.04
CA ASN A 403 -0.34 -17.26 -0.11
C ASN A 403 1.02 -17.11 -0.81
N GLN A 404 1.14 -16.23 -1.80
CA GLN A 404 2.44 -15.87 -2.39
C GLN A 404 3.38 -15.28 -1.34
N GLN A 405 2.89 -14.35 -0.51
CA GLN A 405 3.67 -13.73 0.55
C GLN A 405 4.08 -14.75 1.62
N LYS A 406 3.16 -15.64 2.03
CA LYS A 406 3.46 -16.76 2.93
C LYS A 406 4.54 -17.69 2.35
N ALA A 407 4.53 -17.96 1.04
CA ALA A 407 5.56 -18.77 0.38
C ALA A 407 6.92 -18.08 0.38
N ILE A 408 6.98 -16.77 0.14
CA ILE A 408 8.21 -15.97 0.24
C ILE A 408 8.74 -16.00 1.68
N LEU A 409 7.89 -15.74 2.67
CA LEU A 409 8.28 -15.82 4.09
C LEU A 409 8.76 -17.22 4.47
N ALA A 410 8.08 -18.28 3.99
CA ALA A 410 8.49 -19.65 4.22
C ALA A 410 9.90 -19.92 3.69
N ARG A 411 10.24 -19.42 2.50
CA ARG A 411 11.60 -19.50 1.94
C ARG A 411 12.62 -18.81 2.84
N GLU A 412 12.35 -17.56 3.22
CA GLU A 412 13.31 -16.75 3.98
C GLU A 412 13.48 -17.24 5.43
N LEU A 413 12.38 -17.58 6.11
CA LEU A 413 12.39 -17.96 7.53
C LEU A 413 12.63 -19.45 7.81
N SER A 414 12.71 -20.31 6.77
CA SER A 414 13.02 -21.75 6.95
C SER A 414 14.51 -22.04 7.11
N ARG A 415 15.33 -21.05 7.39
CA ARG A 415 16.77 -21.16 7.64
C ARG A 415 17.17 -20.26 8.81
N PRO A 416 18.26 -20.59 9.53
CA PRO A 416 18.72 -19.72 10.61
C PRO A 416 19.10 -18.35 10.07
N LEU A 417 18.53 -17.31 10.64
CA LEU A 417 18.82 -15.93 10.30
C LEU A 417 19.58 -15.21 11.42
N LYS A 418 20.35 -14.22 11.05
CA LYS A 418 20.97 -13.23 11.94
C LYS A 418 20.34 -11.86 11.74
N VAL A 419 20.02 -11.55 10.50
CA VAL A 419 19.37 -10.31 10.08
C VAL A 419 18.23 -10.66 9.14
N LEU A 420 17.06 -10.11 9.37
CA LEU A 420 15.92 -10.13 8.46
C LEU A 420 15.63 -8.70 8.00
N VAL A 421 15.61 -8.46 6.71
CA VAL A 421 15.10 -7.21 6.12
C VAL A 421 13.78 -7.52 5.45
N ALA A 422 12.71 -6.87 5.89
CA ALA A 422 11.36 -7.00 5.32
C ALA A 422 10.87 -5.65 4.84
N SER A 423 10.82 -5.48 3.52
CA SER A 423 10.34 -4.25 2.89
C SER A 423 8.86 -4.40 2.53
N GLN A 424 8.01 -3.53 3.09
CA GLN A 424 6.57 -3.50 2.88
C GLN A 424 5.92 -4.91 3.01
N PRO A 425 6.22 -5.68 4.08
CA PRO A 425 5.93 -7.13 4.13
C PRO A 425 4.44 -7.45 4.05
N THR A 426 3.56 -6.50 4.33
CA THR A 426 2.10 -6.68 4.30
C THR A 426 1.41 -5.95 3.15
N ARG A 427 2.17 -5.29 2.27
CA ARG A 427 1.61 -4.51 1.16
C ARG A 427 0.69 -5.36 0.28
N GLY A 428 -0.56 -4.89 0.14
CA GLY A 428 -1.55 -5.54 -0.72
C GLY A 428 -2.06 -6.89 -0.19
N LEU A 429 -1.90 -7.18 1.10
CA LEU A 429 -2.44 -8.37 1.74
C LEU A 429 -3.82 -8.11 2.35
N ASP A 430 -4.56 -9.19 2.54
CA ASP A 430 -5.77 -9.21 3.36
C ASP A 430 -5.42 -9.18 4.86
N VAL A 431 -6.37 -8.77 5.69
CA VAL A 431 -6.16 -8.59 7.15
C VAL A 431 -5.70 -9.88 7.83
N GLY A 432 -6.24 -11.05 7.43
CA GLY A 432 -5.82 -12.33 8.01
C GLY A 432 -4.39 -12.72 7.62
N SER A 433 -3.97 -12.38 6.40
CA SER A 433 -2.58 -12.55 5.96
C SER A 433 -1.63 -11.58 6.67
N ILE A 434 -2.06 -10.35 6.95
CA ILE A 434 -1.29 -9.36 7.72
C ILE A 434 -1.00 -9.89 9.12
N GLU A 435 -2.01 -10.38 9.83
CA GLU A 435 -1.86 -10.95 11.17
C GLU A 435 -0.82 -12.07 11.18
N PHE A 436 -0.91 -12.99 10.22
CA PHE A 436 0.04 -14.10 10.08
C PHE A 436 1.48 -13.61 9.86
N VAL A 437 1.68 -12.64 8.93
CA VAL A 437 3.00 -12.07 8.65
C VAL A 437 3.60 -11.42 9.89
N HIS A 438 2.82 -10.61 10.59
CA HIS A 438 3.24 -9.94 11.82
C HIS A 438 3.66 -10.94 12.90
N GLN A 439 2.85 -11.98 13.14
CA GLN A 439 3.17 -13.03 14.11
C GLN A 439 4.49 -13.75 13.77
N ARG A 440 4.73 -14.04 12.48
CA ARG A 440 5.98 -14.69 12.03
C ARG A 440 7.19 -13.78 12.20
N ILE A 441 7.07 -12.48 11.91
CA ILE A 441 8.15 -11.50 12.11
C ILE A 441 8.50 -11.37 13.59
N VAL A 442 7.50 -11.28 14.48
CA VAL A 442 7.73 -11.22 15.93
C VAL A 442 8.36 -12.51 16.43
N ALA A 443 7.87 -13.67 16.00
CA ALA A 443 8.45 -14.96 16.35
C ALA A 443 9.93 -15.05 15.92
N GLU A 444 10.27 -14.55 14.73
CA GLU A 444 11.66 -14.53 14.24
C GLU A 444 12.54 -13.62 15.10
N ARG A 445 12.06 -12.42 15.47
CA ARG A 445 12.74 -11.54 16.43
C ARG A 445 13.03 -12.26 17.76
N ASP A 446 12.02 -12.98 18.29
CA ASP A 446 12.11 -13.67 19.59
C ASP A 446 13.11 -14.84 19.57
N THR A 447 13.51 -15.34 18.39
CA THR A 447 14.63 -16.28 18.26
C THR A 447 16.01 -15.61 18.38
N GLY A 448 16.06 -14.29 18.43
CA GLY A 448 17.29 -13.49 18.50
C GLY A 448 17.72 -12.88 17.17
N THR A 449 16.91 -12.99 16.11
CA THR A 449 17.20 -12.36 14.82
C THR A 449 17.01 -10.83 14.93
N ALA A 450 17.95 -10.05 14.38
CA ALA A 450 17.79 -8.60 14.19
C ALA A 450 16.85 -8.37 13.00
N VAL A 451 15.77 -7.63 13.20
CA VAL A 451 14.77 -7.39 12.16
C VAL A 451 14.76 -5.93 11.76
N VAL A 452 14.87 -5.66 10.47
CA VAL A 452 14.62 -4.35 9.85
C VAL A 452 13.32 -4.43 9.09
N ILE A 453 12.33 -3.64 9.49
CA ILE A 453 11.08 -3.49 8.73
C ILE A 453 11.13 -2.14 8.03
N ILE A 454 10.89 -2.12 6.75
CA ILE A 454 10.74 -0.90 5.96
C ILE A 454 9.26 -0.80 5.62
N SER A 455 8.59 0.26 6.10
CA SER A 455 7.16 0.42 5.86
C SER A 455 6.76 1.90 5.74
N SER A 456 5.81 2.19 4.88
CA SER A 456 5.10 3.46 4.81
C SER A 456 3.84 3.48 5.69
N GLU A 457 3.39 2.31 6.16
CA GLU A 457 2.18 2.16 6.96
C GLU A 457 2.48 2.32 8.45
N LEU A 458 2.08 3.45 9.04
CA LEU A 458 2.33 3.70 10.47
C LEU A 458 1.69 2.66 11.39
N ASP A 459 0.55 2.08 11.00
CA ASP A 459 -0.13 1.06 11.80
C ASP A 459 0.71 -0.24 11.88
N GLU A 460 1.38 -0.62 10.78
CA GLU A 460 2.34 -1.73 10.78
C GLU A 460 3.57 -1.41 11.63
N ILE A 461 4.11 -0.20 11.50
CA ILE A 461 5.26 0.27 12.29
C ILE A 461 4.94 0.20 13.79
N TYR A 462 3.80 0.74 14.23
CA TYR A 462 3.38 0.70 15.64
C TYR A 462 3.10 -0.71 16.16
N ALA A 463 2.59 -1.59 15.29
CA ALA A 463 2.34 -2.98 15.68
C ALA A 463 3.62 -3.78 15.93
N LEU A 464 4.70 -3.48 15.20
CA LEU A 464 5.88 -4.34 15.14
C LEU A 464 7.14 -3.73 15.75
N ALA A 465 7.35 -2.43 15.62
CA ALA A 465 8.61 -1.78 15.97
C ALA A 465 8.93 -1.82 17.47
N ASP A 466 10.19 -2.02 17.80
CA ASP A 466 10.76 -1.74 19.12
C ASP A 466 11.41 -0.35 19.15
N ARG A 467 11.98 0.06 18.00
CA ARG A 467 12.45 1.43 17.70
C ARG A 467 12.08 1.81 16.28
N ILE A 468 11.96 3.11 16.03
CA ILE A 468 11.61 3.66 14.72
C ILE A 468 12.72 4.61 14.27
N ALA A 469 13.34 4.32 13.13
CA ALA A 469 14.19 5.26 12.41
C ALA A 469 13.36 5.89 11.29
N VAL A 470 13.43 7.21 11.13
CA VAL A 470 12.67 7.90 10.09
C VAL A 470 13.60 8.31 8.97
N MET A 471 13.23 7.97 7.74
CA MET A 471 14.01 8.23 6.54
C MET A 471 13.36 9.32 5.69
N TYR A 472 14.18 10.30 5.29
CA TYR A 472 13.78 11.37 4.40
C TYR A 472 14.91 11.75 3.44
N ARG A 473 14.65 11.70 2.14
CA ARG A 473 15.61 12.02 1.06
C ARG A 473 16.98 11.35 1.25
N GLY A 474 16.97 10.04 1.48
CA GLY A 474 18.18 9.24 1.61
C GLY A 474 18.91 9.34 2.95
N ARG A 475 18.39 10.09 3.93
CA ARG A 475 19.00 10.28 5.26
C ARG A 475 18.11 9.74 6.38
N ILE A 476 18.70 9.27 7.45
CA ILE A 476 17.99 9.02 8.71
C ILE A 476 17.90 10.35 9.46
N VAL A 477 16.69 10.94 9.52
CA VAL A 477 16.45 12.22 10.20
C VAL A 477 16.37 12.08 11.72
N GLY A 478 16.20 10.86 12.21
CA GLY A 478 16.26 10.52 13.64
C GLY A 478 15.78 9.11 13.92
N THR A 479 16.13 8.60 15.11
CA THR A 479 15.65 7.33 15.64
C THR A 479 14.94 7.58 16.96
N VAL A 480 13.71 7.10 17.09
CA VAL A 480 12.80 7.39 18.21
C VAL A 480 12.20 6.10 18.78
N PRO A 481 11.67 6.14 20.02
CA PRO A 481 10.92 5.02 20.60
C PRO A 481 9.66 4.67 19.80
N ALA A 482 9.21 3.41 19.91
CA ALA A 482 8.02 2.91 19.20
C ALA A 482 6.70 3.57 19.64
N ASP A 483 6.65 4.20 20.80
CA ASP A 483 5.49 4.91 21.35
C ASP A 483 5.46 6.42 21.00
N THR A 484 6.34 6.87 20.11
CA THR A 484 6.37 8.26 19.62
C THR A 484 5.04 8.63 18.96
N ALA A 485 4.54 9.84 19.26
CA ALA A 485 3.27 10.31 18.73
C ALA A 485 3.23 10.31 17.19
N ARG A 486 2.07 9.97 16.62
CA ARG A 486 1.86 9.86 15.16
C ARG A 486 2.19 11.17 14.42
N ASP A 487 1.77 12.30 15.00
CA ASP A 487 2.01 13.63 14.42
C ASP A 487 3.49 13.96 14.36
N ALA A 488 4.26 13.60 15.40
CA ALA A 488 5.71 13.78 15.41
C ALA A 488 6.40 12.92 14.35
N LEU A 489 6.00 11.63 14.22
CA LEU A 489 6.51 10.77 13.15
C LEU A 489 6.15 11.33 11.76
N GLY A 490 4.93 11.83 11.59
CA GLY A 490 4.50 12.43 10.34
C GLY A 490 5.33 13.66 9.96
N LEU A 491 5.64 14.56 10.92
CA LEU A 491 6.52 15.72 10.71
C LEU A 491 7.94 15.27 10.32
N MET A 492 8.48 14.25 10.99
CA MET A 492 9.80 13.69 10.63
C MET A 492 9.78 13.07 9.21
N MET A 493 8.72 12.35 8.85
CA MET A 493 8.55 11.79 7.50
C MET A 493 8.43 12.87 6.42
N ALA A 494 7.99 14.08 6.79
CA ALA A 494 7.98 15.27 5.94
C ALA A 494 9.32 16.04 5.94
N GLY A 495 10.32 15.56 6.69
CA GLY A 495 11.68 16.11 6.72
C GLY A 495 12.03 17.00 7.91
N ALA A 496 11.14 17.12 8.91
CA ALA A 496 11.49 17.83 10.12
C ALA A 496 12.52 17.04 10.95
N PRO A 497 13.56 17.69 11.52
CA PRO A 497 14.49 17.05 12.43
C PRO A 497 13.75 16.49 13.67
N ALA A 498 14.24 15.36 14.22
CA ALA A 498 13.62 14.73 15.38
C ALA A 498 13.46 15.67 16.58
N GLU A 499 14.46 16.52 16.84
CA GLU A 499 14.45 17.49 17.93
C GLU A 499 13.27 18.46 17.83
N GLN A 500 12.97 18.95 16.61
CA GLN A 500 11.86 19.87 16.35
C GLN A 500 10.51 19.15 16.38
N ALA A 501 10.43 17.93 15.80
CA ALA A 501 9.20 17.16 15.75
C ALA A 501 8.74 16.67 17.14
N LEU A 502 9.66 16.48 18.07
CA LEU A 502 9.38 16.01 19.44
C LEU A 502 9.13 17.15 20.43
N ASP A 503 9.35 18.43 20.06
CA ASP A 503 9.09 19.57 20.95
C ASP A 503 7.60 19.98 20.91
N PRO A 504 6.85 19.86 22.04
CA PRO A 504 5.43 20.20 22.10
C PRO A 504 5.13 21.69 21.88
N GLN A 505 6.15 22.59 21.91
CA GLN A 505 5.96 24.05 21.83
C GLN A 505 6.02 24.60 20.39
N GLU A 506 6.48 23.83 19.41
CA GLU A 506 6.60 24.26 18.02
C GLU A 506 5.57 23.61 17.06
N GLN A 507 4.58 22.87 17.58
CA GLN A 507 3.53 22.31 16.73
C GLN A 507 2.65 23.44 16.18
N PRO A 508 2.53 23.62 14.84
CA PRO A 508 1.60 24.59 14.25
C PRO A 508 0.17 24.21 14.63
N ARG A 509 -0.58 25.17 15.15
CA ARG A 509 -2.00 25.04 15.54
C ARG A 509 -2.91 25.02 14.33
#